data_b7d9a4061718d73a542eca728bf1fa91
#
_entry.id   b7d9a4061718d73a542eca728bf1fa91
#
_cell.length_a   1.000
_cell.length_b   1.000
_cell.length_c   1.000
_cell.angle_alpha   90.00
_cell.angle_beta   90.00
_cell.angle_gamma   90.00
#
_symmetry.space_group_name_H-M   'P 1'
#
loop_
_entity.id
_entity.type
_entity.pdbx_description
1 polymer ?
#
loop_
_entity_poly.entity_id
_entity_poly.type
_entity_poly.pdbx_seq_one_letter_code
_entity_poly.pdbx_strand_id
1 'polypeptide(L)'
;QLNNWSRANLRIESLGLSGRVETQAFIRASDSGESGFGSWPYRQAVGQVEVDVQILDYFCQQANMLPTVLKIDVEGWEYPVLRGAEQTLRGGSVRLVVFESECDAKGQILDPRISQLLGNCGFAIRHVPRPSGVIKSTENYQAYSGS
;
A
#
# COMPACT_ATOMS: atom_id res chain seq x y z
N GLN A 1 -9.62 -3.18 23.92
CA GLN A 1 -10.94 -2.56 23.66
C GLN A 1 -10.83 -1.89 22.30
N LEU A 2 -11.34 -2.54 21.26
CA LEU A 2 -11.50 -1.92 19.94
C LEU A 2 -12.49 -0.77 20.09
N ASN A 3 -12.06 0.41 19.64
CA ASN A 3 -12.88 1.62 19.66
C ASN A 3 -14.29 1.34 19.13
N ASN A 4 -15.30 2.00 19.71
CA ASN A 4 -16.70 1.95 19.36
C ASN A 4 -16.98 2.52 17.95
N TRP A 5 -16.33 1.98 16.93
CA TRP A 5 -16.64 2.31 15.56
C TRP A 5 -17.94 1.58 15.20
N SER A 6 -18.93 2.32 14.75
CA SER A 6 -20.17 1.74 14.26
C SER A 6 -19.83 0.72 13.17
N ARG A 7 -20.09 -0.57 13.43
CA ARG A 7 -19.83 -1.67 12.50
C ARG A 7 -20.48 -1.50 11.12
N ALA A 8 -21.46 -0.60 11.02
CA ALA A 8 -22.17 -0.30 9.78
C ALA A 8 -21.28 0.31 8.68
N ASN A 9 -20.13 0.93 9.05
CA ASN A 9 -19.26 1.65 8.12
C ASN A 9 -17.88 0.97 7.92
N LEU A 10 -17.70 -0.25 8.46
CA LEU A 10 -16.46 -1.01 8.33
C LEU A 10 -16.72 -2.35 7.66
N ARG A 11 -16.03 -2.60 6.56
CA ARG A 11 -15.98 -3.89 5.88
C ARG A 11 -14.55 -4.41 5.91
N ILE A 12 -14.38 -5.66 6.35
CA ILE A 12 -13.08 -6.34 6.40
C ILE A 12 -13.10 -7.47 5.37
N GLU A 13 -12.08 -7.50 4.52
CA GLU A 13 -11.90 -8.53 3.51
C GLU A 13 -10.66 -9.37 3.83
N SER A 14 -10.81 -10.69 3.81
CA SER A 14 -9.72 -11.65 4.04
C SER A 14 -9.01 -11.98 2.72
N LEU A 15 -8.42 -10.97 2.08
CA LEU A 15 -7.65 -11.12 0.84
C LEU A 15 -6.46 -10.16 0.85
N GLY A 16 -5.43 -10.51 0.06
CA GLY A 16 -4.32 -9.61 -0.22
C GLY A 16 -4.54 -8.80 -1.48
N LEU A 17 -3.84 -7.67 -1.61
CA LEU A 17 -3.79 -6.90 -2.85
C LEU A 17 -2.40 -7.01 -3.49
N SER A 18 -2.37 -7.13 -4.83
CA SER A 18 -1.15 -7.26 -5.62
C SER A 18 -1.35 -6.70 -7.02
N GLY A 19 -0.33 -6.82 -7.88
CA GLY A 19 -0.38 -6.45 -9.30
C GLY A 19 -1.01 -7.51 -10.20
N ARG A 20 -1.45 -8.65 -9.64
CA ARG A 20 -2.07 -9.77 -10.37
C ARG A 20 -2.94 -10.61 -9.46
N VAL A 21 -3.77 -11.45 -10.05
CA VAL A 21 -4.63 -12.41 -9.34
C VAL A 21 -3.87 -13.73 -9.23
N GLU A 22 -3.58 -14.17 -8.02
CA GLU A 22 -2.89 -15.43 -7.75
C GLU A 22 -3.02 -15.82 -6.28
N THR A 23 -2.57 -17.02 -5.92
CA THR A 23 -2.31 -17.38 -4.51
C THR A 23 -0.84 -17.13 -4.24
N GLN A 24 -0.52 -16.46 -3.15
CA GLN A 24 0.83 -16.05 -2.82
C GLN A 24 1.20 -16.36 -1.37
N ALA A 25 2.46 -16.73 -1.18
CA ALA A 25 3.00 -16.99 0.15
C ALA A 25 3.13 -15.69 0.96
N PHE A 26 2.44 -15.60 2.08
CA PHE A 26 2.57 -14.51 3.06
C PHE A 26 3.44 -14.99 4.21
N ILE A 27 4.52 -14.29 4.47
CA ILE A 27 5.48 -14.62 5.51
C ILE A 27 5.05 -13.94 6.80
N ARG A 28 4.86 -14.77 7.84
CA ARG A 28 4.60 -14.29 9.20
C ARG A 28 5.94 -14.08 9.89
N ALA A 29 6.16 -12.89 10.41
CA ALA A 29 7.33 -12.55 11.22
C ALA A 29 7.02 -12.66 12.72
N SER A 30 8.07 -12.72 13.54
CA SER A 30 7.95 -12.66 15.01
C SER A 30 7.34 -11.32 15.47
N ASP A 31 7.68 -10.23 14.80
CA ASP A 31 6.97 -8.96 14.91
C ASP A 31 5.87 -8.90 13.83
N SER A 32 4.63 -8.69 14.27
CA SER A 32 3.49 -8.65 13.35
C SER A 32 3.57 -7.51 12.34
N GLY A 33 4.23 -6.40 12.68
CA GLY A 33 4.47 -5.26 11.80
C GLY A 33 5.44 -5.56 10.66
N GLU A 34 6.25 -6.62 10.78
CA GLU A 34 7.19 -7.04 9.75
C GLU A 34 6.64 -8.17 8.84
N SER A 35 5.41 -8.62 9.06
CA SER A 35 4.80 -9.67 8.24
C SER A 35 4.39 -9.13 6.88
N GLY A 36 4.58 -9.91 5.79
CA GLY A 36 4.26 -9.41 4.45
C GLY A 36 4.61 -10.39 3.33
N PHE A 37 4.40 -9.96 2.09
CA PHE A 37 4.79 -10.70 0.89
C PHE A 37 6.28 -10.49 0.56
N GLY A 38 6.86 -11.44 -0.15
CA GLY A 38 8.26 -11.41 -0.59
C GLY A 38 9.27 -11.69 0.52
N SER A 39 10.55 -11.70 0.17
CA SER A 39 11.66 -11.89 1.09
C SER A 39 12.21 -10.55 1.56
N TRP A 40 12.32 -10.38 2.85
CA TRP A 40 12.93 -9.22 3.48
C TRP A 40 14.13 -9.70 4.30
N PRO A 41 15.36 -9.21 4.06
CA PRO A 41 16.57 -9.80 4.63
C PRO A 41 16.65 -9.74 6.17
N TYR A 42 15.92 -8.83 6.80
CA TYR A 42 15.92 -8.67 8.26
C TYR A 42 14.70 -9.31 8.95
N ARG A 43 13.78 -9.89 8.19
CA ARG A 43 12.55 -10.49 8.71
C ARG A 43 12.86 -11.83 9.38
N GLN A 44 12.55 -11.95 10.67
CA GLN A 44 12.57 -13.22 11.38
C GLN A 44 11.28 -14.00 11.10
N ALA A 45 11.27 -14.80 10.04
CA ALA A 45 10.13 -15.60 9.67
C ALA A 45 9.83 -16.66 10.74
N VAL A 46 8.59 -16.70 11.23
CA VAL A 46 8.08 -17.71 12.17
C VAL A 46 7.10 -18.67 11.50
N GLY A 47 6.69 -18.40 10.27
CA GLY A 47 5.80 -19.25 9.49
C GLY A 47 5.40 -18.62 8.17
N GLN A 48 4.66 -19.38 7.37
CA GLN A 48 4.15 -18.96 6.07
C GLN A 48 2.71 -19.46 5.93
N VAL A 49 1.87 -18.67 5.28
CA VAL A 49 0.51 -19.04 4.90
C VAL A 49 0.27 -18.65 3.43
N GLU A 50 -0.56 -19.45 2.75
CA GLU A 50 -1.02 -19.10 1.41
C GLU A 50 -2.18 -18.11 1.52
N VAL A 51 -2.11 -17.02 0.76
CA VAL A 51 -3.13 -15.95 0.74
C VAL A 51 -3.54 -15.71 -0.71
N ASP A 52 -4.84 -15.69 -0.95
CA ASP A 52 -5.36 -15.27 -2.23
C ASP A 52 -5.17 -13.75 -2.37
N VAL A 53 -4.55 -13.35 -3.47
CA VAL A 53 -4.32 -11.94 -3.80
C VAL A 53 -5.01 -11.58 -5.10
N GLN A 54 -5.47 -10.35 -5.20
CA GLN A 54 -6.09 -9.81 -6.40
C GLN A 54 -5.69 -8.36 -6.64
N ILE A 55 -6.06 -7.83 -7.79
CA ILE A 55 -5.84 -6.43 -8.13
C ILE A 55 -6.96 -5.57 -7.57
N LEU A 56 -6.62 -4.37 -7.08
CA LEU A 56 -7.60 -3.43 -6.51
C LEU A 56 -8.64 -3.02 -7.57
N ASP A 57 -8.24 -2.84 -8.81
CA ASP A 57 -9.14 -2.48 -9.92
C ASP A 57 -10.30 -3.49 -10.05
N TYR A 58 -9.98 -4.78 -10.02
CA TYR A 58 -10.98 -5.84 -10.08
C TYR A 58 -11.88 -5.86 -8.83
N PHE A 59 -11.28 -5.73 -7.65
CA PHE A 59 -12.02 -5.65 -6.39
C PHE A 59 -13.01 -4.48 -6.39
N CYS A 60 -12.57 -3.28 -6.78
CA CYS A 60 -13.43 -2.10 -6.87
C CYS A 60 -14.57 -2.29 -7.85
N GLN A 61 -14.30 -2.90 -9.00
CA GLN A 61 -15.32 -3.20 -10.01
C GLN A 61 -16.37 -4.18 -9.47
N GLN A 62 -15.96 -5.28 -8.86
CA GLN A 62 -16.87 -6.29 -8.30
C GLN A 62 -17.70 -5.74 -7.13
N ALA A 63 -17.09 -4.93 -6.29
CA ALA A 63 -17.75 -4.31 -5.15
C ALA A 63 -18.58 -3.07 -5.51
N ASN A 64 -18.55 -2.62 -6.77
CA ASN A 64 -19.12 -1.34 -7.22
C ASN A 64 -18.68 -0.17 -6.33
N MET A 65 -17.37 -0.10 -6.05
CA MET A 65 -16.78 0.83 -5.11
C MET A 65 -15.86 1.85 -5.83
N LEU A 66 -15.98 3.11 -5.45
CA LEU A 66 -15.13 4.20 -5.93
C LEU A 66 -14.37 4.79 -4.73
N PRO A 67 -13.17 4.29 -4.41
CA PRO A 67 -12.39 4.81 -3.30
C PRO A 67 -11.97 6.25 -3.56
N THR A 68 -11.98 7.06 -2.51
CA THR A 68 -11.53 8.46 -2.54
C THR A 68 -10.18 8.62 -1.85
N VAL A 69 -9.86 7.75 -0.91
CA VAL A 69 -8.57 7.70 -0.20
C VAL A 69 -8.08 6.26 -0.17
N LEU A 70 -6.81 6.05 -0.46
CA LEU A 70 -6.12 4.78 -0.27
C LEU A 70 -5.04 4.93 0.81
N LYS A 71 -5.02 4.05 1.81
CA LYS A 71 -3.87 3.84 2.70
C LYS A 71 -3.24 2.50 2.31
N ILE A 72 -1.96 2.51 1.97
CA ILE A 72 -1.18 1.35 1.58
C ILE A 72 -0.04 1.20 2.58
N ASP A 73 -0.02 0.07 3.29
CA ASP A 73 0.92 -0.24 4.35
C ASP A 73 1.13 -1.76 4.33
N VAL A 74 2.01 -2.18 3.46
CA VAL A 74 2.14 -3.59 3.04
C VAL A 74 3.59 -4.08 3.04
N GLU A 75 4.43 -3.41 3.80
CA GLU A 75 5.80 -3.81 4.14
C GLU A 75 6.64 -4.22 2.92
N GLY A 76 6.80 -3.29 1.96
CA GLY A 76 7.61 -3.45 0.75
C GLY A 76 6.84 -4.00 -0.45
N TRP A 77 5.50 -4.12 -0.36
CA TRP A 77 4.65 -4.59 -1.46
C TRP A 77 3.84 -3.46 -2.11
N GLU A 78 4.22 -2.20 -1.88
CA GLU A 78 3.50 -1.00 -2.32
C GLU A 78 3.38 -0.90 -3.84
N TYR A 79 4.50 -1.16 -4.56
CA TYR A 79 4.48 -1.10 -6.02
C TYR A 79 3.53 -2.12 -6.66
N PRO A 80 3.53 -3.42 -6.28
CA PRO A 80 2.54 -4.37 -6.77
C PRO A 80 1.09 -3.93 -6.51
N VAL A 81 0.79 -3.42 -5.32
CA VAL A 81 -0.56 -2.92 -4.98
C VAL A 81 -0.95 -1.73 -5.85
N LEU A 82 -0.07 -0.75 -5.99
CA LEU A 82 -0.30 0.43 -6.84
C LEU A 82 -0.50 0.04 -8.31
N ARG A 83 0.27 -0.93 -8.81
CA ARG A 83 0.11 -1.45 -10.17
C ARG A 83 -1.26 -2.11 -10.37
N GLY A 84 -1.74 -2.85 -9.38
CA GLY A 84 -3.09 -3.45 -9.41
C GLY A 84 -4.23 -2.45 -9.21
N ALA A 85 -3.91 -1.18 -8.94
CA ALA A 85 -4.84 -0.07 -8.74
C ALA A 85 -4.84 0.94 -9.89
N GLU A 86 -4.11 0.70 -10.99
CA GLU A 86 -3.81 1.72 -11.99
C GLU A 86 -5.07 2.31 -12.65
N GLN A 87 -6.09 1.50 -12.96
CA GLN A 87 -7.35 1.99 -13.51
C GLN A 87 -8.14 2.80 -12.50
N THR A 88 -8.19 2.34 -11.26
CA THR A 88 -8.84 3.04 -10.14
C THR A 88 -8.18 4.41 -9.90
N LEU A 89 -6.84 4.48 -9.95
CA LEU A 89 -6.08 5.72 -9.80
C LEU A 89 -6.35 6.69 -10.96
N ARG A 90 -6.39 6.20 -12.21
CA ARG A 90 -6.69 7.02 -13.40
C ARG A 90 -8.17 7.43 -13.47
N GLY A 91 -9.06 6.71 -12.81
CA GLY A 91 -10.50 6.94 -12.83
C GLY A 91 -10.96 8.24 -12.14
N GLY A 92 -10.06 8.96 -11.46
CA GLY A 92 -10.29 10.28 -10.88
C GLY A 92 -11.12 10.29 -9.59
N SER A 93 -11.55 9.15 -9.07
CA SER A 93 -12.22 9.07 -7.76
C SER A 93 -11.24 9.21 -6.59
N VAL A 94 -10.03 8.62 -6.74
CA VAL A 94 -8.98 8.70 -5.71
C VAL A 94 -8.39 10.09 -5.67
N ARG A 95 -8.46 10.73 -4.50
CA ARG A 95 -7.93 12.07 -4.24
C ARG A 95 -6.62 12.04 -3.47
N LEU A 96 -6.41 11.00 -2.69
CA LEU A 96 -5.25 10.87 -1.82
C LEU A 96 -4.82 9.43 -1.72
N VAL A 97 -3.52 9.18 -1.90
CA VAL A 97 -2.87 7.92 -1.56
C VAL A 97 -1.87 8.21 -0.44
N VAL A 98 -1.97 7.48 0.67
CA VAL A 98 -1.00 7.50 1.77
C VAL A 98 -0.28 6.17 1.78
N PHE A 99 1.04 6.17 1.74
CA PHE A 99 1.82 4.93 1.71
C PHE A 99 3.16 5.10 2.42
N GLU A 100 3.71 3.97 2.89
CA GLU A 100 5.08 3.90 3.37
C GLU A 100 5.98 3.37 2.24
N SER A 101 7.23 3.83 2.16
CA SER A 101 8.19 3.30 1.20
C SER A 101 9.62 3.47 1.70
N GLU A 102 10.51 2.59 1.23
CA GLU A 102 11.94 2.77 1.41
C GLU A 102 12.43 4.06 0.74
N CYS A 103 13.39 4.72 1.40
CA CYS A 103 13.95 5.96 0.91
C CYS A 103 15.45 6.07 1.15
N ASP A 104 16.07 7.01 0.42
CA ASP A 104 17.46 7.42 0.64
C ASP A 104 17.58 8.37 1.85
N ALA A 105 18.82 8.78 2.15
CA ALA A 105 19.11 9.71 3.26
C ALA A 105 18.51 11.13 3.07
N LYS A 106 17.94 11.42 1.89
CA LYS A 106 17.24 12.68 1.60
C LYS A 106 15.72 12.52 1.64
N GLY A 107 15.21 11.32 1.95
CA GLY A 107 13.79 11.01 1.94
C GLY A 107 13.20 10.85 0.53
N GLN A 108 14.04 10.48 -0.46
CA GLN A 108 13.57 10.18 -1.81
C GLN A 108 13.26 8.69 -1.93
N ILE A 109 12.11 8.35 -2.50
CA ILE A 109 11.67 6.97 -2.71
C ILE A 109 12.71 6.21 -3.53
N LEU A 110 13.16 5.05 -3.03
CA LEU A 110 14.17 4.23 -3.70
C LEU A 110 13.62 3.47 -4.91
N ASP A 111 12.36 3.03 -4.86
CA ASP A 111 11.74 2.39 -6.02
C ASP A 111 11.15 3.42 -7.00
N PRO A 112 11.85 3.71 -8.12
CA PRO A 112 11.41 4.74 -9.07
C PRO A 112 10.09 4.37 -9.76
N ARG A 113 9.71 3.08 -9.77
CA ARG A 113 8.47 2.61 -10.39
C ARG A 113 7.24 3.17 -9.68
N ILE A 114 7.31 3.37 -8.34
CA ILE A 114 6.23 3.98 -7.54
C ILE A 114 6.00 5.42 -8.00
N SER A 115 7.07 6.21 -8.04
CA SER A 115 6.99 7.63 -8.44
C SER A 115 6.54 7.78 -9.88
N GLN A 116 7.03 6.93 -10.77
CA GLN A 116 6.65 6.95 -12.19
C GLN A 116 5.17 6.57 -12.39
N LEU A 117 4.69 5.50 -11.72
CA LEU A 117 3.31 5.06 -11.82
C LEU A 117 2.35 6.14 -11.31
N LEU A 118 2.58 6.65 -10.11
CA LEU A 118 1.73 7.69 -9.53
C LEU A 118 1.74 8.97 -10.37
N GLY A 119 2.91 9.40 -10.86
CA GLY A 119 3.03 10.53 -11.78
C GLY A 119 2.25 10.31 -13.09
N ASN A 120 2.34 9.13 -13.69
CA ASN A 120 1.59 8.76 -14.90
C ASN A 120 0.06 8.69 -14.66
N CYS A 121 -0.37 8.50 -13.41
CA CYS A 121 -1.78 8.57 -13.01
C CYS A 121 -2.22 9.99 -12.59
N GLY A 122 -1.35 11.00 -12.72
CA GLY A 122 -1.69 12.38 -12.41
C GLY A 122 -1.54 12.77 -10.93
N PHE A 123 -0.79 11.99 -10.14
CA PHE A 123 -0.54 12.28 -8.73
C PHE A 123 0.80 12.99 -8.52
N ALA A 124 0.79 14.01 -7.66
CA ALA A 124 1.98 14.67 -7.14
C ALA A 124 2.32 14.07 -5.76
N ILE A 125 3.56 13.62 -5.59
CA ILE A 125 4.00 12.95 -4.35
C ILE A 125 4.68 13.98 -3.43
N ARG A 126 4.39 13.88 -2.14
CA ARG A 126 5.03 14.65 -1.08
C ARG A 126 5.47 13.73 0.05
N HIS A 127 6.71 13.90 0.50
CA HIS A 127 7.20 13.29 1.73
C HIS A 127 6.47 13.86 2.95
N VAL A 128 6.11 13.01 3.90
CA VAL A 128 5.53 13.40 5.20
C VAL A 128 6.61 13.27 6.26
N PRO A 129 7.27 14.38 6.64
CA PRO A 129 8.39 14.31 7.56
C PRO A 129 7.94 13.86 8.95
N ARG A 130 8.77 13.07 9.61
CA ARG A 130 8.55 12.71 11.01
C ARG A 130 8.72 13.92 11.93
N PRO A 131 7.99 14.00 13.05
CA PRO A 131 8.15 15.10 14.02
C PRO A 131 9.60 15.27 14.52
N SER A 132 10.37 14.18 14.57
CA SER A 132 11.80 14.20 14.98
C SER A 132 12.71 14.85 13.93
N GLY A 133 12.27 15.02 12.68
CA GLY A 133 13.10 15.45 11.55
C GLY A 133 14.16 14.43 11.11
N VAL A 134 14.23 13.25 11.74
CA VAL A 134 15.19 12.21 11.40
C VAL A 134 14.59 11.32 10.31
N ILE A 135 15.27 11.23 9.16
CA ILE A 135 14.90 10.32 8.06
C ILE A 135 15.36 8.90 8.43
N LYS A 136 14.46 7.94 8.29
CA LYS A 136 14.73 6.50 8.45
C LYS A 136 14.84 5.83 7.07
N SER A 137 15.09 4.51 7.08
CA SER A 137 15.12 3.70 5.86
C SER A 137 13.77 3.60 5.17
N THR A 138 12.67 3.75 5.93
CA THR A 138 11.30 3.83 5.43
C THR A 138 10.64 5.10 5.94
N GLU A 139 9.89 5.78 5.09
CA GLU A 139 9.18 7.02 5.39
C GLU A 139 7.78 7.03 4.80
N ASN A 140 6.93 7.91 5.32
CA ASN A 140 5.56 8.07 4.84
C ASN A 140 5.48 9.12 3.73
N TYR A 141 4.63 8.83 2.75
CA TYR A 141 4.36 9.71 1.61
C TYR A 141 2.88 9.92 1.41
N GLN A 142 2.56 11.05 0.82
CA GLN A 142 1.21 11.39 0.36
C GLN A 142 1.28 11.72 -1.13
N ALA A 143 0.39 11.12 -1.90
CA ALA A 143 0.23 11.44 -3.31
C ALA A 143 -1.18 12.02 -3.54
N TYR A 144 -1.25 13.21 -4.10
CA TYR A 144 -2.49 13.95 -4.35
C TYR A 144 -2.78 13.96 -5.84
N SER A 145 -4.03 13.67 -6.23
CA SER A 145 -4.47 13.90 -7.60
C SER A 145 -4.48 15.40 -7.90
N GLY A 146 -3.94 15.78 -9.03
CA GLY A 146 -4.15 17.12 -9.59
C GLY A 146 -5.66 17.36 -9.79
N SER A 147 -6.14 18.53 -9.40
CA SER A 147 -7.50 19.00 -9.67
C SER A 147 -7.67 19.35 -11.14
#